data_13d4726a8f6b3c4e232fa28386bbbe6f
#
_entry.id   13d4726a8f6b3c4e232fa28386bbbe6f
#
_cell.length_a   1.000
_cell.length_b   1.000
_cell.length_c   1.000
_cell.angle_alpha   90.00
_cell.angle_beta   90.00
_cell.angle_gamma   90.00
#
_symmetry.space_group_name_H-M   'P 1'
#
loop_
_entity.id
_entity.type
_entity.pdbx_description
1 polymer ?
#
loop_
_entity_poly.entity_id
_entity_poly.type
_entity_poly.pdbx_seq_one_letter_code
_entity_poly.pdbx_strand_id
1 'polypeptide(L)'
;NYLEVKMQKINIDNFEKYESLNGIDYILPGSGNANFKITFDNYYQTKNASSTISGTLVNKNYINDSDIIYGKKTDNDFDIVVDKSTLNNLFTGEEKIGIQTGYSVQDLIGYKVNCGDLIFTITGITDIGDYSIFTNKKYMIDILYNSLGTDETMVYDAETSDKYLNYKLIDNLIVKKGRLPENDYEVVININKEIDNPLNSKLENKINNKKLTVVGYYEGKNMLVNENMIKYELISKSKNLTIMPSDSEIAIESLNNENLNVVKSYDTAKEKYLDSRETVVKSGLIASGVILFISFVEIYLMIRSSYLSRIKEIGIYRAIGTKKSDIYKMFYGEIIAITTVASLPGILFTTYALKTLQTISYFEKNYLVNPFTIILSIFIVYSFNIIVGLLPIIKIVSKTPASILARKDVD
;
A
#
# COMPACT_ATOMS: atom_id res chain seq x y z
N ASN A 1 -1.17 2.42 16.28
CA ASN A 1 -2.11 1.30 16.14
C ASN A 1 -3.50 1.75 16.55
N TYR A 2 -4.35 2.05 15.58
CA TYR A 2 -5.75 2.35 15.82
C TYR A 2 -6.60 1.06 15.79
N LEU A 3 -7.82 1.16 16.33
CA LEU A 3 -8.80 0.08 16.35
C LEU A 3 -9.89 0.38 15.31
N GLU A 4 -10.38 -0.64 14.67
CA GLU A 4 -11.50 -0.55 13.72
C GLU A 4 -12.71 -1.29 14.26
N VAL A 5 -13.88 -0.67 14.13
CA VAL A 5 -15.17 -1.29 14.45
C VAL A 5 -16.08 -1.19 13.23
N LYS A 6 -16.51 -2.34 12.71
CA LYS A 6 -17.48 -2.41 11.61
C LYS A 6 -18.90 -2.48 12.17
N MET A 7 -19.78 -1.62 11.70
CA MET A 7 -21.16 -1.53 12.14
C MET A 7 -22.10 -1.42 10.93
N GLN A 8 -23.32 -1.93 11.06
CA GLN A 8 -24.33 -1.77 10.01
C GLN A 8 -24.86 -0.34 9.93
N LYS A 9 -25.02 0.31 11.08
CA LYS A 9 -25.48 1.68 11.20
C LYS A 9 -24.98 2.28 12.51
N ILE A 10 -24.46 3.49 12.43
CA ILE A 10 -23.99 4.25 13.57
C ILE A 10 -24.99 5.38 13.84
N ASN A 11 -25.42 5.53 15.07
CA ASN A 11 -26.20 6.68 15.49
C ASN A 11 -25.38 7.59 16.40
N ILE A 12 -25.82 8.83 16.56
CA ILE A 12 -25.09 9.87 17.31
C ILE A 12 -24.97 9.48 18.78
N ASP A 13 -26.06 9.01 19.40
CA ASP A 13 -26.08 8.69 20.83
C ASP A 13 -25.08 7.57 21.15
N ASN A 14 -25.01 6.55 20.30
CA ASN A 14 -24.04 5.47 20.44
C ASN A 14 -22.60 5.97 20.21
N PHE A 15 -22.40 6.84 19.22
CA PHE A 15 -21.08 7.41 18.94
C PHE A 15 -20.56 8.19 20.14
N GLU A 16 -21.39 9.09 20.73
CA GLU A 16 -21.04 9.87 21.92
C GLU A 16 -20.77 8.98 23.13
N LYS A 17 -21.58 7.91 23.30
CA LYS A 17 -21.36 6.90 24.31
C LYS A 17 -19.99 6.25 24.16
N TYR A 18 -19.65 5.79 22.94
CA TYR A 18 -18.38 5.15 22.68
C TYR A 18 -17.19 6.09 22.86
N GLU A 19 -17.32 7.37 22.46
CA GLU A 19 -16.29 8.38 22.64
C GLU A 19 -15.97 8.63 24.13
N SER A 20 -16.95 8.39 25.02
CA SER A 20 -16.80 8.55 26.47
C SER A 20 -16.25 7.31 27.19
N LEU A 21 -16.00 6.19 26.52
CA LEU A 21 -15.48 4.97 27.13
C LEU A 21 -14.03 5.12 27.58
N ASN A 22 -13.70 4.37 28.63
CA ASN A 22 -12.32 4.33 29.15
C ASN A 22 -11.33 3.78 28.13
N GLY A 23 -10.14 4.36 28.09
CA GLY A 23 -9.06 3.93 27.20
C GLY A 23 -9.16 4.49 25.76
N ILE A 24 -10.16 5.34 25.46
CA ILE A 24 -10.33 5.99 24.16
C ILE A 24 -9.88 7.45 24.24
N ASP A 25 -9.07 7.90 23.28
CA ASP A 25 -8.71 9.31 23.11
C ASP A 25 -9.69 10.02 22.19
N TYR A 26 -9.96 9.45 21.01
CA TYR A 26 -10.95 9.98 20.07
C TYR A 26 -11.43 8.90 19.10
N ILE A 27 -12.57 9.16 18.47
CA ILE A 27 -13.17 8.32 17.44
C ILE A 27 -13.35 9.15 16.17
N LEU A 28 -13.01 8.56 15.03
CA LEU A 28 -13.26 9.11 13.72
C LEU A 28 -14.35 8.27 13.01
N PRO A 29 -15.36 8.91 12.42
CA PRO A 29 -16.31 8.22 11.55
C PRO A 29 -15.61 7.69 10.29
N GLY A 30 -16.02 6.52 9.81
CA GLY A 30 -15.44 5.88 8.64
C GLY A 30 -14.09 5.23 8.89
N SER A 31 -13.28 5.12 7.84
CA SER A 31 -11.92 4.56 7.89
C SER A 31 -10.89 5.50 8.52
N GLY A 32 -11.27 6.73 8.83
CA GLY A 32 -10.35 7.77 9.28
C GLY A 32 -9.38 8.24 8.18
N ASN A 33 -9.53 7.80 6.95
CA ASN A 33 -8.67 8.19 5.83
C ASN A 33 -9.10 9.53 5.23
N ALA A 34 -8.12 10.35 4.93
CA ALA A 34 -8.30 11.63 4.26
C ALA A 34 -7.46 11.73 3.00
N ASN A 35 -7.93 12.54 2.06
CA ASN A 35 -7.28 12.78 0.79
C ASN A 35 -6.94 14.25 0.62
N PHE A 36 -5.68 14.52 0.36
CA PHE A 36 -5.15 15.86 0.11
C PHE A 36 -4.66 15.95 -1.33
N LYS A 37 -5.21 16.88 -2.08
CA LYS A 37 -4.76 17.16 -3.45
C LYS A 37 -3.50 18.01 -3.39
N ILE A 38 -2.43 17.53 -4.01
CA ILE A 38 -1.20 18.27 -4.25
C ILE A 38 -1.11 18.66 -5.73
N THR A 39 -0.65 19.87 -6.02
CA THR A 39 -0.48 20.35 -7.40
C THR A 39 0.96 20.78 -7.59
N PHE A 40 1.60 20.28 -8.64
CA PHE A 40 2.96 20.60 -9.02
C PHE A 40 2.96 21.49 -10.27
N ASP A 41 3.78 22.52 -10.26
CA ASP A 41 4.09 23.28 -11.46
C ASP A 41 5.00 22.44 -12.36
N ASN A 42 4.52 22.13 -13.54
CA ASN A 42 5.27 21.27 -14.45
C ASN A 42 6.22 22.10 -15.29
N TYR A 43 7.53 21.99 -15.00
CA TYR A 43 8.57 22.78 -15.65
C TYR A 43 8.69 22.55 -17.18
N TYR A 44 8.27 21.39 -17.67
CA TYR A 44 8.39 21.01 -19.09
C TYR A 44 7.06 20.97 -19.85
N GLN A 45 5.95 21.18 -19.17
CA GLN A 45 4.60 21.15 -19.77
C GLN A 45 3.81 22.38 -19.33
N THR A 46 2.96 22.87 -20.19
CA THR A 46 2.10 24.06 -19.95
C THR A 46 0.93 23.77 -18.98
N LYS A 47 0.84 22.57 -18.45
CA LYS A 47 -0.23 22.13 -17.52
C LYS A 47 0.34 21.71 -16.18
N ASN A 48 -0.28 22.19 -15.11
CA ASN A 48 0.02 21.74 -13.77
C ASN A 48 -0.38 20.26 -13.61
N ALA A 49 0.51 19.47 -13.05
CA ALA A 49 0.22 18.11 -12.66
C ALA A 49 -0.35 18.08 -11.24
N SER A 50 -1.37 17.28 -10.99
CA SER A 50 -1.93 17.12 -9.66
C SER A 50 -2.06 15.64 -9.30
N SER A 51 -1.84 15.33 -8.03
CA SER A 51 -2.01 14.00 -7.46
C SER A 51 -2.66 14.08 -6.08
N THR A 52 -2.88 12.94 -5.47
CA THR A 52 -3.53 12.83 -4.18
C THR A 52 -2.62 12.14 -3.17
N ILE A 53 -2.46 12.75 -2.01
CA ILE A 53 -1.85 12.15 -0.84
C ILE A 53 -2.97 11.60 0.02
N SER A 54 -2.96 10.30 0.29
CA SER A 54 -3.99 9.61 1.08
C SER A 54 -3.37 8.99 2.31
N GLY A 55 -4.06 9.11 3.45
CA GLY A 55 -3.61 8.49 4.70
C GLY A 55 -4.61 8.63 5.83
N THR A 56 -4.42 7.82 6.87
CA THR A 56 -5.24 7.86 8.08
C THR A 56 -4.89 9.11 8.89
N LEU A 57 -5.90 9.85 9.33
CA LEU A 57 -5.70 11.02 10.18
C LEU A 57 -5.29 10.60 11.59
N VAL A 58 -4.19 11.16 12.06
CA VAL A 58 -3.66 10.95 13.41
C VAL A 58 -3.36 12.31 14.05
N ASN A 59 -3.63 12.42 15.36
CA ASN A 59 -3.30 13.63 16.09
C ASN A 59 -1.77 13.84 16.09
N LYS A 60 -1.32 15.02 15.68
CA LYS A 60 0.11 15.38 15.65
C LYS A 60 0.82 15.26 16.99
N ASN A 61 0.07 15.12 18.11
CA ASN A 61 0.66 14.89 19.43
C ASN A 61 1.20 13.46 19.60
N TYR A 62 0.85 12.52 18.71
CA TYR A 62 1.37 11.13 18.73
C TYR A 62 2.74 10.95 18.09
N ILE A 63 3.29 12.00 17.47
CA ILE A 63 4.66 11.99 16.94
C ILE A 63 5.58 12.88 17.75
N ASN A 64 6.82 12.44 17.93
CA ASN A 64 7.90 13.21 18.55
C ASN A 64 8.74 13.88 17.46
N ASP A 65 9.51 14.89 17.83
CA ASP A 65 10.43 15.55 16.90
C ASP A 65 11.50 14.60 16.34
N SER A 66 11.85 13.55 17.11
CA SER A 66 12.77 12.48 16.66
C SER A 66 12.24 11.60 15.54
N ASP A 67 10.93 11.57 15.34
CA ASP A 67 10.28 10.75 14.31
C ASP A 67 10.27 11.45 12.94
N ILE A 68 10.62 12.75 12.92
CA ILE A 68 10.62 13.58 11.72
C ILE A 68 11.97 13.49 11.02
N ILE A 69 11.96 13.00 9.78
CA ILE A 69 13.18 12.90 8.96
C ILE A 69 13.47 14.17 8.16
N TYR A 70 12.44 14.93 7.79
CA TYR A 70 12.57 16.21 7.09
C TYR A 70 11.58 17.22 7.66
N GLY A 71 12.00 18.50 7.75
CA GLY A 71 11.18 19.58 8.25
C GLY A 71 11.04 19.58 9.78
N LYS A 72 9.87 19.98 10.27
CA LYS A 72 9.57 20.05 11.71
C LYS A 72 8.08 19.96 11.98
N LYS A 73 7.71 19.54 13.19
CA LYS A 73 6.37 19.70 13.72
C LYS A 73 6.15 21.15 14.14
N THR A 74 5.02 21.72 13.77
CA THR A 74 4.62 23.08 14.15
C THR A 74 3.28 23.03 14.89
N ASP A 75 3.00 24.08 15.67
CA ASP A 75 1.74 24.21 16.40
C ASP A 75 0.65 24.94 15.60
N ASN A 76 0.96 25.35 14.37
CA ASN A 76 -0.01 25.99 13.51
C ASN A 76 -1.14 24.99 13.13
N ASP A 77 -2.36 25.51 13.11
CA ASP A 77 -3.58 24.73 12.93
C ASP A 77 -3.70 24.08 11.54
N PHE A 78 -3.21 24.77 10.51
CA PHE A 78 -3.26 24.32 9.11
C PHE A 78 -1.94 23.69 8.61
N ASP A 79 -1.10 23.25 9.54
CA ASP A 79 0.10 22.52 9.20
C ASP A 79 -0.10 21.02 9.43
N ILE A 80 0.39 20.23 8.47
CA ILE A 80 0.37 18.77 8.55
C ILE A 80 1.77 18.21 8.46
N VAL A 81 1.96 17.07 9.12
CA VAL A 81 3.12 16.19 8.94
C VAL A 81 2.62 14.93 8.26
N VAL A 82 3.32 14.47 7.24
CA VAL A 82 2.93 13.31 6.45
C VAL A 82 3.94 12.18 6.61
N ASP A 83 3.47 10.95 6.69
CA ASP A 83 4.39 9.82 6.63
C ASP A 83 4.86 9.58 5.19
N LYS A 84 6.13 9.26 5.00
CA LYS A 84 6.75 9.00 3.69
C LYS A 84 6.01 7.94 2.89
N SER A 85 5.38 6.96 3.54
CA SER A 85 4.59 5.92 2.88
C SER A 85 3.37 6.48 2.16
N THR A 86 2.77 7.58 2.63
CA THR A 86 1.64 8.26 1.98
C THR A 86 2.05 8.93 0.66
N LEU A 87 3.34 9.17 0.48
CA LEU A 87 3.92 9.84 -0.68
C LEU A 87 4.38 8.85 -1.77
N ASN A 88 4.25 7.55 -1.54
CA ASN A 88 4.72 6.52 -2.47
C ASN A 88 4.13 6.68 -3.88
N ASN A 89 2.84 7.01 -4.00
CA ASN A 89 2.21 7.22 -5.30
C ASN A 89 2.84 8.36 -6.11
N LEU A 90 3.38 9.38 -5.44
CA LEU A 90 4.01 10.53 -6.08
C LEU A 90 5.37 10.17 -6.69
N PHE A 91 6.10 9.22 -6.09
CA PHE A 91 7.49 8.94 -6.45
C PHE A 91 7.69 7.55 -7.06
N THR A 92 6.85 6.58 -6.76
CA THR A 92 7.03 5.17 -7.16
C THR A 92 5.85 4.55 -7.91
N GLY A 93 4.65 5.15 -7.83
CA GLY A 93 3.43 4.67 -8.48
C GLY A 93 3.37 4.97 -9.99
N GLU A 94 2.24 4.67 -10.60
CA GLU A 94 1.98 4.95 -12.02
C GLU A 94 2.07 6.45 -12.33
N GLU A 95 1.68 7.29 -11.39
CA GLU A 95 1.67 8.74 -11.57
C GLU A 95 3.07 9.34 -11.62
N LYS A 96 4.00 8.90 -10.78
CA LYS A 96 5.42 9.33 -10.72
C LYS A 96 5.64 10.84 -10.91
N ILE A 97 4.66 11.64 -10.52
CA ILE A 97 4.64 13.08 -10.80
C ILE A 97 5.84 13.77 -10.15
N GLY A 98 6.18 13.36 -8.90
CA GLY A 98 7.34 13.89 -8.21
C GLY A 98 8.65 13.65 -8.97
N ILE A 99 8.83 12.46 -9.55
CA ILE A 99 10.00 12.13 -10.38
C ILE A 99 10.01 12.93 -11.67
N GLN A 100 8.87 13.06 -12.32
CA GLN A 100 8.76 13.81 -13.59
C GLN A 100 9.05 15.30 -13.43
N THR A 101 8.73 15.87 -12.28
CA THR A 101 8.99 17.27 -11.95
C THR A 101 10.38 17.49 -11.34
N GLY A 102 11.13 16.42 -11.04
CA GLY A 102 12.46 16.49 -10.43
C GLY A 102 12.46 16.77 -8.93
N TYR A 103 11.29 16.72 -8.27
CA TYR A 103 11.19 16.88 -6.82
C TYR A 103 11.65 15.61 -6.09
N SER A 104 12.32 15.81 -4.97
CA SER A 104 12.57 14.79 -3.96
C SER A 104 11.50 14.86 -2.85
N VAL A 105 11.44 13.85 -1.99
CA VAL A 105 10.54 13.84 -0.83
C VAL A 105 10.74 15.08 0.05
N GLN A 106 11.98 15.50 0.23
CA GLN A 106 12.34 16.67 1.04
C GLN A 106 11.78 17.99 0.47
N ASP A 107 11.67 18.10 -0.86
CA ASP A 107 11.21 19.32 -1.53
C ASP A 107 9.71 19.58 -1.32
N LEU A 108 8.98 18.61 -0.76
CA LEU A 108 7.57 18.79 -0.39
C LEU A 108 7.37 19.62 0.89
N ILE A 109 8.43 19.91 1.65
CA ILE A 109 8.34 20.80 2.83
C ILE A 109 7.98 22.21 2.37
N GLY A 110 6.92 22.76 2.97
CA GLY A 110 6.36 24.07 2.59
C GLY A 110 5.32 24.01 1.47
N TYR A 111 5.11 22.83 0.86
CA TYR A 111 4.10 22.67 -0.18
C TYR A 111 2.69 22.79 0.41
N LYS A 112 1.81 23.46 -0.35
CA LYS A 112 0.39 23.57 -0.02
C LYS A 112 -0.38 22.43 -0.63
N VAL A 113 -1.25 21.81 0.18
CA VAL A 113 -2.15 20.73 -0.22
C VAL A 113 -3.58 21.08 0.15
N ASN A 114 -4.52 20.68 -0.69
CA ASN A 114 -5.92 21.02 -0.54
C ASN A 114 -6.73 19.80 -0.11
N CYS A 115 -7.55 19.97 0.92
CA CYS A 115 -8.60 19.03 1.27
C CYS A 115 -9.96 19.73 1.11
N GLY A 116 -10.59 19.54 -0.04
CA GLY A 116 -11.76 20.34 -0.43
C GLY A 116 -11.40 21.84 -0.51
N ASP A 117 -12.08 22.64 0.32
CA ASP A 117 -11.86 24.08 0.41
C ASP A 117 -10.79 24.47 1.45
N LEU A 118 -10.26 23.51 2.21
CA LEU A 118 -9.24 23.71 3.21
C LEU A 118 -7.84 23.58 2.62
N ILE A 119 -6.95 24.48 2.99
CA ILE A 119 -5.56 24.50 2.52
C ILE A 119 -4.64 24.24 3.69
N PHE A 120 -3.81 23.22 3.57
CA PHE A 120 -2.82 22.83 4.57
C PHE A 120 -1.40 22.97 3.98
N THR A 121 -0.42 23.12 4.88
CA THR A 121 1.00 23.15 4.51
C THR A 121 1.70 21.93 5.05
N ILE A 122 2.47 21.23 4.22
CA ILE A 122 3.33 20.13 4.66
C ILE A 122 4.55 20.73 5.37
N THR A 123 4.68 20.54 6.67
CA THR A 123 5.78 21.12 7.47
C THR A 123 6.79 20.09 7.94
N GLY A 124 6.41 18.81 7.92
CA GLY A 124 7.29 17.72 8.32
C GLY A 124 6.97 16.41 7.59
N ILE A 125 7.96 15.55 7.53
CA ILE A 125 7.83 14.20 6.95
C ILE A 125 8.43 13.19 7.93
N THR A 126 7.69 12.12 8.22
CA THR A 126 8.14 10.97 9.03
C THR A 126 8.46 9.77 8.13
N ASP A 127 9.14 8.75 8.67
CA ASP A 127 9.37 7.45 8.01
C ASP A 127 9.01 6.30 8.97
N ILE A 128 7.81 6.38 9.54
CA ILE A 128 7.26 5.39 10.46
C ILE A 128 6.69 4.18 9.69
N GLY A 129 6.26 4.40 8.43
CA GLY A 129 5.68 3.38 7.55
C GLY A 129 4.22 3.07 7.86
N ASP A 130 3.47 4.04 8.37
CA ASP A 130 2.12 3.87 8.92
C ASP A 130 1.01 4.48 8.02
N TYR A 131 1.32 4.97 6.85
CA TYR A 131 0.37 5.65 5.96
C TYR A 131 -0.47 6.73 6.67
N SER A 132 0.11 7.42 7.65
CA SER A 132 -0.56 8.41 8.48
C SER A 132 -0.33 9.85 8.01
N ILE A 133 -1.34 10.69 8.22
CA ILE A 133 -1.27 12.14 8.06
C ILE A 133 -1.57 12.76 9.43
N PHE A 134 -0.56 13.41 10.00
CA PHE A 134 -0.62 13.98 11.32
C PHE A 134 -1.11 15.42 11.27
N THR A 135 -2.22 15.69 11.93
CA THR A 135 -2.88 17.00 11.96
C THR A 135 -3.38 17.34 13.36
N ASN A 136 -3.89 18.54 13.54
CA ASN A 136 -4.55 18.93 14.79
C ASN A 136 -5.92 18.22 14.91
N LYS A 137 -6.17 17.58 16.07
CA LYS A 137 -7.42 16.87 16.37
C LYS A 137 -8.67 17.71 16.06
N LYS A 138 -8.60 19.03 16.29
CA LYS A 138 -9.69 19.98 16.05
C LYS A 138 -10.24 19.98 14.62
N TYR A 139 -9.40 19.69 13.63
CA TYR A 139 -9.79 19.78 12.21
C TYR A 139 -10.06 18.42 11.56
N MET A 140 -9.88 17.31 12.26
CA MET A 140 -10.02 15.97 11.69
C MET A 140 -11.40 15.72 11.12
N ILE A 141 -12.45 16.16 11.81
CA ILE A 141 -13.84 16.00 11.35
C ILE A 141 -14.08 16.78 10.06
N ASP A 142 -13.62 18.03 10.00
CA ASP A 142 -13.75 18.87 8.79
C ASP A 142 -12.95 18.32 7.61
N ILE A 143 -11.75 17.78 7.87
CA ILE A 143 -10.92 17.11 6.86
C ILE A 143 -11.62 15.87 6.32
N LEU A 144 -12.14 14.99 7.19
CA LEU A 144 -12.87 13.79 6.78
C LEU A 144 -14.11 14.15 5.96
N TYR A 145 -14.84 15.18 6.37
CA TYR A 145 -16.01 15.63 5.64
C TYR A 145 -15.66 16.11 4.22
N ASN A 146 -14.56 16.84 4.06
CA ASN A 146 -14.07 17.28 2.76
C ASN A 146 -13.48 16.14 1.91
N SER A 147 -13.18 14.99 2.53
CA SER A 147 -12.73 13.75 1.87
C SER A 147 -13.88 12.78 1.55
N LEU A 148 -15.15 13.14 1.83
CA LEU A 148 -16.32 12.33 1.47
C LEU A 148 -16.33 12.02 -0.04
N GLY A 149 -16.78 10.81 -0.37
CA GLY A 149 -16.79 10.32 -1.76
C GLY A 149 -15.52 9.54 -2.16
N THR A 150 -14.49 9.57 -1.33
CA THR A 150 -13.25 8.80 -1.53
C THR A 150 -13.07 7.67 -0.51
N ASP A 151 -13.89 7.64 0.54
CA ASP A 151 -13.90 6.60 1.57
C ASP A 151 -15.02 5.59 1.29
N GLU A 152 -14.66 4.36 0.91
CA GLU A 152 -15.59 3.26 0.63
C GLU A 152 -16.40 2.84 1.87
N THR A 153 -15.96 3.20 3.07
CA THR A 153 -16.67 2.92 4.32
C THR A 153 -17.79 3.91 4.63
N MET A 154 -17.97 4.91 3.75
CA MET A 154 -19.00 5.93 3.85
C MET A 154 -19.97 5.87 2.69
N VAL A 155 -21.23 6.25 2.95
CA VAL A 155 -22.25 6.42 1.91
C VAL A 155 -22.24 7.87 1.45
N TYR A 156 -21.88 8.11 0.20
CA TYR A 156 -21.84 9.46 -0.37
C TYR A 156 -22.52 9.48 -1.74
N ASP A 157 -23.44 10.40 -1.91
CA ASP A 157 -24.09 10.71 -3.18
C ASP A 157 -23.76 12.16 -3.56
N ALA A 158 -22.89 12.31 -4.54
CA ALA A 158 -22.40 13.62 -4.98
C ALA A 158 -23.48 14.50 -5.63
N GLU A 159 -24.51 13.87 -6.24
CA GLU A 159 -25.56 14.61 -6.98
C GLU A 159 -26.59 15.21 -6.04
N THR A 160 -26.86 14.57 -4.90
CA THR A 160 -27.90 14.96 -3.95
C THR A 160 -27.38 15.58 -2.65
N SER A 161 -26.06 15.55 -2.44
CA SER A 161 -25.47 16.05 -1.19
C SER A 161 -25.18 17.54 -1.27
N ASP A 162 -25.92 18.33 -0.48
CA ASP A 162 -25.55 19.73 -0.23
C ASP A 162 -24.22 19.77 0.57
N LYS A 163 -23.39 20.75 0.22
CA LYS A 163 -22.09 20.89 0.88
C LYS A 163 -22.23 21.79 2.09
N TYR A 164 -21.97 21.22 3.25
CA TYR A 164 -21.88 21.95 4.53
C TYR A 164 -20.44 22.41 4.77
N LEU A 165 -20.29 23.52 5.50
CA LEU A 165 -19.00 24.04 5.92
C LEU A 165 -19.10 24.55 7.35
N ASN A 166 -18.13 24.21 8.18
CA ASN A 166 -18.01 24.74 9.50
C ASN A 166 -17.70 26.23 9.42
N TYR A 167 -18.62 27.08 9.90
CA TYR A 167 -18.45 28.54 9.80
C TYR A 167 -17.20 29.07 10.49
N LYS A 168 -16.69 28.36 11.50
CA LYS A 168 -15.45 28.73 12.22
C LYS A 168 -14.19 28.64 11.37
N LEU A 169 -14.26 27.97 10.19
CA LEU A 169 -13.14 27.82 9.27
C LEU A 169 -13.06 28.94 8.23
N ILE A 170 -13.98 29.90 8.29
CA ILE A 170 -14.02 31.02 7.33
C ILE A 170 -13.49 32.26 8.01
N ASP A 171 -12.35 32.73 7.53
CA ASP A 171 -11.81 34.01 7.96
C ASP A 171 -12.68 35.18 7.48
N ASN A 172 -12.89 36.17 8.36
CA ASN A 172 -13.66 37.39 8.05
C ASN A 172 -15.07 37.14 7.51
N LEU A 173 -15.75 36.12 8.02
CA LEU A 173 -17.13 35.80 7.64
C LEU A 173 -18.08 36.95 7.99
N ILE A 174 -18.82 37.45 6.99
CA ILE A 174 -19.82 38.51 7.16
C ILE A 174 -21.20 37.93 6.93
N VAL A 175 -22.01 37.90 8.00
CA VAL A 175 -23.45 37.59 7.93
C VAL A 175 -24.18 38.86 7.50
N LYS A 176 -24.92 38.80 6.40
CA LYS A 176 -25.66 39.95 5.83
C LYS A 176 -26.98 40.20 6.57
N LYS A 177 -27.64 39.12 7.04
CA LYS A 177 -28.87 39.22 7.77
C LYS A 177 -29.01 38.01 8.71
N GLY A 178 -29.60 38.20 9.89
CA GLY A 178 -29.71 37.17 10.90
C GLY A 178 -28.47 37.02 11.75
N ARG A 179 -28.10 35.81 12.14
CA ARG A 179 -26.98 35.48 13.00
C ARG A 179 -26.25 34.21 12.54
N LEU A 180 -25.11 33.93 13.12
CA LEU A 180 -24.41 32.64 12.96
C LEU A 180 -25.14 31.50 13.70
N PRO A 181 -24.91 30.23 13.30
CA PRO A 181 -25.45 29.06 14.01
C PRO A 181 -24.86 28.97 15.43
N GLU A 182 -25.70 29.05 16.44
CA GLU A 182 -25.31 28.89 17.85
C GLU A 182 -25.68 27.52 18.38
N ASN A 183 -26.79 26.97 17.87
CA ASN A 183 -27.31 25.66 18.29
C ASN A 183 -27.20 24.64 17.16
N ASP A 184 -27.34 23.36 17.53
CA ASP A 184 -27.44 22.29 16.57
C ASP A 184 -28.67 22.45 15.68
N TYR A 185 -28.58 21.97 14.43
CA TYR A 185 -29.59 22.07 13.40
C TYR A 185 -29.94 23.49 12.97
N GLU A 186 -29.09 24.46 13.24
CA GLU A 186 -29.15 25.82 12.68
C GLU A 186 -28.22 25.92 11.48
N VAL A 187 -28.61 26.71 10.46
CA VAL A 187 -27.86 26.89 9.23
C VAL A 187 -27.91 28.33 8.73
N VAL A 188 -26.80 28.82 8.20
CA VAL A 188 -26.72 30.07 7.42
C VAL A 188 -26.56 29.69 5.96
N ILE A 189 -27.39 30.26 5.10
CA ILE A 189 -27.45 29.95 3.65
C ILE A 189 -27.10 31.18 2.82
N ASN A 190 -26.97 30.98 1.49
CA ASN A 190 -26.75 32.07 0.57
C ASN A 190 -27.94 33.05 0.59
N ILE A 191 -27.65 34.35 0.59
CA ILE A 191 -28.66 35.42 0.65
C ILE A 191 -29.62 35.40 -0.52
N ASN A 192 -29.21 34.88 -1.68
CA ASN A 192 -30.05 34.75 -2.85
C ASN A 192 -31.22 33.73 -2.64
N LYS A 193 -31.12 32.86 -1.62
CA LYS A 193 -32.16 31.88 -1.26
C LYS A 193 -33.15 32.42 -0.18
N GLU A 194 -33.07 33.69 0.21
CA GLU A 194 -33.86 34.30 1.28
C GLU A 194 -35.39 34.25 0.98
N ILE A 195 -35.78 34.49 -0.29
CA ILE A 195 -37.17 34.52 -0.70
C ILE A 195 -37.85 33.14 -0.51
N ASP A 196 -37.16 32.08 -0.91
CA ASP A 196 -37.66 30.71 -0.84
C ASP A 196 -37.52 30.13 0.57
N ASN A 197 -36.57 30.62 1.35
CA ASN A 197 -36.28 30.09 2.69
C ASN A 197 -36.13 31.27 3.68
N PRO A 198 -37.22 31.83 4.18
CA PRO A 198 -37.18 32.94 5.12
C PRO A 198 -36.56 32.55 6.47
N LEU A 199 -36.10 33.55 7.24
CA LEU A 199 -35.58 33.31 8.59
C LEU A 199 -36.54 32.49 9.44
N ASN A 200 -35.97 31.53 10.20
CA ASN A 200 -36.67 30.55 11.03
C ASN A 200 -37.49 29.51 10.24
N SER A 201 -37.43 29.50 8.91
CA SER A 201 -37.99 28.40 8.13
C SER A 201 -37.13 27.14 8.25
N LYS A 202 -37.75 25.99 8.00
CA LYS A 202 -37.06 24.68 7.96
C LYS A 202 -36.77 24.28 6.54
N LEU A 203 -35.50 24.02 6.24
CA LEU A 203 -35.08 23.49 4.95
C LEU A 203 -35.59 22.06 4.72
N GLU A 204 -35.69 21.66 3.46
CA GLU A 204 -35.90 20.26 3.10
C GLU A 204 -34.69 19.36 3.44
N ASN A 205 -33.51 19.94 3.46
CA ASN A 205 -32.28 19.29 3.87
C ASN A 205 -32.36 18.77 5.30
N LYS A 206 -31.82 17.56 5.49
CA LYS A 206 -31.83 16.89 6.80
C LYS A 206 -30.44 16.38 7.13
N ILE A 207 -30.01 16.59 8.36
CA ILE A 207 -28.90 15.91 8.98
C ILE A 207 -29.46 14.99 10.06
N ASN A 208 -29.10 13.72 10.06
CA ASN A 208 -29.65 12.73 10.99
C ASN A 208 -31.19 12.74 11.09
N ASN A 209 -31.84 12.80 9.93
CA ASN A 209 -33.31 12.86 9.78
C ASN A 209 -33.99 14.11 10.38
N LYS A 210 -33.28 15.10 10.88
CA LYS A 210 -33.82 16.35 11.37
C LYS A 210 -33.58 17.47 10.37
N LYS A 211 -34.62 18.30 10.14
CA LYS A 211 -34.55 19.47 9.23
C LYS A 211 -33.72 20.58 9.87
N LEU A 212 -32.98 21.32 9.04
CA LEU A 212 -32.18 22.47 9.45
C LEU A 212 -33.06 23.73 9.49
N THR A 213 -32.81 24.61 10.45
CA THR A 213 -33.51 25.90 10.60
C THR A 213 -32.61 27.03 10.09
N VAL A 214 -33.09 27.86 9.20
CA VAL A 214 -32.39 29.02 8.66
C VAL A 214 -32.29 30.12 9.70
N VAL A 215 -31.08 30.51 10.12
CA VAL A 215 -30.87 31.55 11.14
C VAL A 215 -30.15 32.78 10.60
N GLY A 216 -29.64 32.70 9.36
CA GLY A 216 -28.98 33.85 8.74
C GLY A 216 -28.62 33.62 7.28
N TYR A 217 -28.13 34.70 6.66
CA TYR A 217 -27.72 34.71 5.26
C TYR A 217 -26.35 35.36 5.08
N TYR A 218 -25.60 34.85 4.11
CA TYR A 218 -24.28 35.35 3.74
C TYR A 218 -24.06 35.26 2.22
N GLU A 219 -22.98 35.84 1.74
CA GLU A 219 -22.57 35.73 0.34
C GLU A 219 -21.56 34.56 0.20
N GLY A 220 -22.04 33.38 -0.19
CA GLY A 220 -21.19 32.21 -0.39
C GLY A 220 -21.97 31.02 -0.90
N LYS A 221 -21.29 29.98 -1.34
CA LYS A 221 -21.89 28.82 -2.02
C LYS A 221 -22.38 27.74 -1.03
N ASN A 222 -21.64 27.49 0.04
CA ASN A 222 -21.87 26.38 0.94
C ASN A 222 -22.90 26.75 2.02
N MET A 223 -23.52 25.75 2.62
CA MET A 223 -24.35 25.94 3.82
C MET A 223 -23.47 25.97 5.06
N LEU A 224 -23.54 27.05 5.85
CA LEU A 224 -22.71 27.19 7.04
C LEU A 224 -23.42 26.61 8.25
N VAL A 225 -22.74 25.73 8.95
CA VAL A 225 -23.22 25.03 10.14
C VAL A 225 -22.17 25.03 11.23
N ASN A 226 -22.51 24.61 12.44
CA ASN A 226 -21.52 24.38 13.49
C ASN A 226 -20.81 23.04 13.29
N GLU A 227 -19.72 22.81 14.01
CA GLU A 227 -18.88 21.63 13.95
C GLU A 227 -19.67 20.33 14.25
N ASN A 228 -20.60 20.37 15.21
CA ASN A 228 -21.42 19.19 15.55
C ASN A 228 -22.24 18.71 14.35
N MET A 229 -22.75 19.63 13.53
CA MET A 229 -23.53 19.25 12.36
C MET A 229 -22.69 18.51 11.32
N ILE A 230 -21.42 18.93 11.12
CA ILE A 230 -20.46 18.21 10.26
C ILE A 230 -20.21 16.80 10.83
N LYS A 231 -19.97 16.71 12.15
CA LYS A 231 -19.79 15.43 12.85
C LYS A 231 -21.02 14.52 12.70
N TYR A 232 -22.22 15.04 12.88
CA TYR A 232 -23.47 14.28 12.77
C TYR A 232 -23.74 13.80 11.35
N GLU A 233 -23.42 14.61 10.35
CA GLU A 233 -23.54 14.22 8.95
C GLU A 233 -22.57 13.06 8.61
N LEU A 234 -21.31 13.15 9.04
CA LEU A 234 -20.34 12.08 8.88
C LEU A 234 -20.78 10.78 9.56
N ILE A 235 -21.23 10.85 10.82
CA ILE A 235 -21.70 9.69 11.58
C ILE A 235 -22.85 9.01 10.84
N SER A 236 -23.81 9.79 10.34
CA SER A 236 -24.99 9.24 9.65
C SER A 236 -24.64 8.48 8.36
N LYS A 237 -23.51 8.82 7.73
CA LYS A 237 -23.02 8.21 6.49
C LYS A 237 -22.03 7.07 6.71
N SER A 238 -21.50 6.93 7.93
CA SER A 238 -20.43 5.98 8.23
C SER A 238 -20.94 4.57 8.48
N LYS A 239 -20.20 3.57 8.01
CA LYS A 239 -20.38 2.14 8.29
C LYS A 239 -19.31 1.57 9.21
N ASN A 240 -18.23 2.31 9.42
CA ASN A 240 -17.12 1.94 10.26
C ASN A 240 -16.79 3.06 11.24
N LEU A 241 -16.12 2.70 12.32
CA LEU A 241 -15.46 3.64 13.22
C LEU A 241 -13.97 3.34 13.28
N THR A 242 -13.16 4.38 13.23
CA THR A 242 -11.73 4.32 13.52
C THR A 242 -11.49 4.93 14.88
N ILE A 243 -10.96 4.15 15.81
CA ILE A 243 -10.81 4.51 17.21
C ILE A 243 -9.34 4.63 17.54
N MET A 244 -8.93 5.79 18.04
CA MET A 244 -7.60 5.99 18.57
C MET A 244 -7.64 5.74 20.07
N PRO A 245 -6.99 4.66 20.55
CA PRO A 245 -6.94 4.37 21.97
C PRO A 245 -5.88 5.22 22.68
N SER A 246 -6.18 5.69 23.87
CA SER A 246 -5.16 6.14 24.83
C SER A 246 -4.49 4.96 25.52
N ASP A 247 -5.24 3.87 25.74
CA ASP A 247 -4.77 2.57 26.17
C ASP A 247 -5.51 1.49 25.38
N SER A 248 -4.77 0.69 24.60
CA SER A 248 -5.36 -0.29 23.68
C SER A 248 -6.06 -1.46 24.39
N GLU A 249 -5.58 -1.90 25.53
CA GLU A 249 -6.18 -3.03 26.23
C GLU A 249 -7.48 -2.61 26.91
N ILE A 250 -7.46 -1.47 27.61
CA ILE A 250 -8.65 -0.91 28.25
C ILE A 250 -9.72 -0.54 27.21
N ALA A 251 -9.31 0.05 26.08
CA ALA A 251 -10.23 0.41 25.01
C ALA A 251 -10.93 -0.83 24.42
N ILE A 252 -10.18 -1.90 24.14
CA ILE A 252 -10.74 -3.15 23.61
C ILE A 252 -11.71 -3.77 24.59
N GLU A 253 -11.36 -3.84 25.88
CA GLU A 253 -12.25 -4.37 26.91
C GLU A 253 -13.54 -3.56 27.00
N SER A 254 -13.43 -2.22 27.05
CA SER A 254 -14.58 -1.33 27.13
C SER A 254 -15.51 -1.46 25.91
N LEU A 255 -14.96 -1.57 24.71
CA LEU A 255 -15.73 -1.73 23.45
C LEU A 255 -16.37 -3.12 23.35
N ASN A 256 -15.67 -4.17 23.79
CA ASN A 256 -16.22 -5.53 23.81
C ASN A 256 -17.40 -5.65 24.79
N ASN A 257 -17.37 -4.94 25.93
CA ASN A 257 -18.50 -4.87 26.88
C ASN A 257 -19.74 -4.23 26.25
N GLU A 258 -19.58 -3.42 25.21
CA GLU A 258 -20.66 -2.86 24.39
C GLU A 258 -21.07 -3.79 23.22
N ASN A 259 -20.58 -5.04 23.19
CA ASN A 259 -20.81 -6.02 22.12
C ASN A 259 -20.31 -5.58 20.73
N LEU A 260 -19.27 -4.76 20.68
CA LEU A 260 -18.65 -4.33 19.45
C LEU A 260 -17.53 -5.29 19.04
N ASN A 261 -17.50 -5.65 17.77
CA ASN A 261 -16.39 -6.46 17.22
C ASN A 261 -15.24 -5.53 16.85
N VAL A 262 -14.22 -5.51 17.71
CA VAL A 262 -13.05 -4.64 17.58
C VAL A 262 -11.93 -5.39 16.90
N VAL A 263 -11.36 -4.79 15.86
CA VAL A 263 -10.20 -5.34 15.14
C VAL A 263 -9.05 -4.34 15.22
N LYS A 264 -7.86 -4.83 15.56
CA LYS A 264 -6.64 -4.00 15.49
C LYS A 264 -6.25 -3.81 14.03
N SER A 265 -6.07 -2.58 13.58
CA SER A 265 -5.65 -2.28 12.20
C SER A 265 -4.36 -2.99 11.82
N TYR A 266 -3.40 -3.07 12.75
CA TYR A 266 -2.16 -3.82 12.56
C TYR A 266 -2.39 -5.30 12.27
N ASP A 267 -3.30 -5.96 12.99
CA ASP A 267 -3.56 -7.39 12.81
C ASP A 267 -4.20 -7.64 11.44
N THR A 268 -5.15 -6.80 11.03
CA THR A 268 -5.76 -6.86 9.69
C THR A 268 -4.73 -6.63 8.57
N ALA A 269 -3.86 -5.65 8.72
CA ALA A 269 -2.79 -5.38 7.75
C ALA A 269 -1.78 -6.53 7.69
N LYS A 270 -1.43 -7.10 8.85
CA LYS A 270 -0.55 -8.26 8.96
C LYS A 270 -1.14 -9.50 8.29
N GLU A 271 -2.41 -9.81 8.53
CA GLU A 271 -3.10 -10.93 7.88
C GLU A 271 -3.11 -10.76 6.35
N LYS A 272 -3.52 -9.59 5.85
CA LYS A 272 -3.50 -9.30 4.41
C LYS A 272 -2.10 -9.45 3.81
N TYR A 273 -1.06 -8.99 4.53
CA TYR A 273 0.33 -9.15 4.09
C TYR A 273 0.73 -10.63 4.04
N LEU A 274 0.38 -11.42 5.07
CA LEU A 274 0.70 -12.84 5.11
C LEU A 274 0.00 -13.62 4.01
N ASP A 275 -1.27 -13.34 3.74
CA ASP A 275 -2.05 -13.96 2.66
C ASP A 275 -1.47 -13.61 1.28
N SER A 276 -1.15 -12.34 1.06
CA SER A 276 -0.51 -11.87 -0.17
C SER A 276 0.86 -12.53 -0.38
N ARG A 277 1.67 -12.59 0.68
CA ARG A 277 2.98 -13.26 0.68
C ARG A 277 2.84 -14.75 0.37
N GLU A 278 1.88 -15.43 1.00
CA GLU A 278 1.64 -16.86 0.76
C GLU A 278 1.25 -17.11 -0.70
N THR A 279 0.38 -16.28 -1.27
CA THR A 279 -0.04 -16.36 -2.67
C THR A 279 1.13 -16.16 -3.63
N VAL A 280 1.98 -15.15 -3.38
CA VAL A 280 3.19 -14.89 -4.20
C VAL A 280 4.18 -16.04 -4.09
N VAL A 281 4.41 -16.57 -2.89
CA VAL A 281 5.32 -17.71 -2.68
C VAL A 281 4.78 -18.96 -3.37
N LYS A 282 3.50 -19.28 -3.25
CA LYS A 282 2.88 -20.45 -3.91
C LYS A 282 2.97 -20.33 -5.44
N SER A 283 2.60 -19.20 -6.01
CA SER A 283 2.67 -18.98 -7.45
C SER A 283 4.11 -19.02 -7.97
N GLY A 284 5.06 -18.45 -7.22
CA GLY A 284 6.48 -18.52 -7.52
C GLY A 284 7.04 -19.95 -7.50
N LEU A 285 6.65 -20.76 -6.52
CA LEU A 285 7.05 -22.17 -6.45
C LEU A 285 6.49 -22.99 -7.61
N ILE A 286 5.22 -22.78 -7.96
CA ILE A 286 4.61 -23.47 -9.12
C ILE A 286 5.33 -23.08 -10.42
N ALA A 287 5.54 -21.79 -10.66
CA ALA A 287 6.25 -21.31 -11.84
C ALA A 287 7.68 -21.86 -11.91
N SER A 288 8.41 -21.84 -10.79
CA SER A 288 9.77 -22.39 -10.70
C SER A 288 9.77 -23.90 -10.96
N GLY A 289 8.79 -24.63 -10.44
CA GLY A 289 8.64 -26.06 -10.69
C GLY A 289 8.42 -26.38 -12.16
N VAL A 290 7.59 -25.62 -12.85
CA VAL A 290 7.35 -25.79 -14.31
C VAL A 290 8.63 -25.50 -15.10
N ILE A 291 9.35 -24.41 -14.79
CA ILE A 291 10.62 -24.05 -15.44
C ILE A 291 11.66 -25.13 -15.22
N LEU A 292 11.80 -25.64 -13.99
CA LEU A 292 12.72 -26.72 -13.67
C LEU A 292 12.38 -28.01 -14.44
N PHE A 293 11.10 -28.33 -14.58
CA PHE A 293 10.67 -29.51 -15.33
C PHE A 293 11.02 -29.38 -16.84
N ILE A 294 10.76 -28.22 -17.44
CA ILE A 294 11.11 -27.94 -18.83
C ILE A 294 12.63 -28.05 -19.00
N SER A 295 13.40 -27.39 -18.11
CA SER A 295 14.87 -27.44 -18.13
C SER A 295 15.40 -28.86 -17.95
N PHE A 296 14.75 -29.69 -17.10
CA PHE A 296 15.07 -31.11 -16.96
C PHE A 296 14.97 -31.87 -18.27
N VAL A 297 13.84 -31.71 -18.95
CA VAL A 297 13.61 -32.39 -20.26
C VAL A 297 14.63 -31.94 -21.30
N GLU A 298 14.86 -30.62 -21.39
CA GLU A 298 15.79 -30.04 -22.36
C GLU A 298 17.24 -30.52 -22.13
N ILE A 299 17.73 -30.38 -20.90
CA ILE A 299 19.09 -30.79 -20.52
C ILE A 299 19.26 -32.30 -20.71
N TYR A 300 18.27 -33.11 -20.30
CA TYR A 300 18.31 -34.56 -20.47
C TYR A 300 18.41 -34.95 -21.94
N LEU A 301 17.61 -34.34 -22.81
CA LEU A 301 17.62 -34.64 -24.25
C LEU A 301 18.93 -34.20 -24.91
N MET A 302 19.42 -33.00 -24.57
CA MET A 302 20.69 -32.47 -25.08
C MET A 302 21.88 -33.38 -24.70
N ILE A 303 21.99 -33.72 -23.42
CA ILE A 303 23.07 -34.58 -22.93
C ILE A 303 22.95 -36.00 -23.53
N ARG A 304 21.75 -36.52 -23.59
CA ARG A 304 21.51 -37.83 -24.22
C ARG A 304 21.95 -37.83 -25.68
N SER A 305 21.61 -36.81 -26.47
CA SER A 305 22.02 -36.65 -27.84
C SER A 305 23.55 -36.59 -28.00
N SER A 306 24.19 -35.75 -27.18
CA SER A 306 25.66 -35.59 -27.14
C SER A 306 26.37 -36.93 -26.82
N TYR A 307 25.84 -37.70 -25.88
CA TYR A 307 26.45 -38.98 -25.51
C TYR A 307 26.17 -40.08 -26.50
N LEU A 308 25.04 -40.08 -27.18
CA LEU A 308 24.74 -41.03 -28.27
C LEU A 308 25.71 -40.84 -29.45
N SER A 309 26.08 -39.61 -29.80
CA SER A 309 27.07 -39.33 -30.84
C SER A 309 28.48 -39.85 -30.47
N ARG A 310 28.82 -39.92 -29.19
CA ARG A 310 30.11 -40.39 -28.67
C ARG A 310 30.10 -41.82 -28.12
N ILE A 311 29.04 -42.58 -28.38
CA ILE A 311 28.82 -43.92 -27.79
C ILE A 311 29.93 -44.91 -28.21
N LYS A 312 30.44 -44.80 -29.44
CA LYS A 312 31.54 -45.64 -29.95
C LYS A 312 32.83 -45.38 -29.20
N GLU A 313 33.14 -44.13 -28.91
CA GLU A 313 34.32 -43.76 -28.11
C GLU A 313 34.26 -44.38 -26.72
N ILE A 314 33.11 -44.34 -26.05
CA ILE A 314 32.88 -44.99 -24.77
C ILE A 314 33.10 -46.49 -24.85
N GLY A 315 32.60 -47.12 -25.94
CA GLY A 315 32.81 -48.53 -26.22
C GLY A 315 34.30 -48.92 -26.38
N ILE A 316 35.06 -48.09 -27.11
CA ILE A 316 36.51 -48.26 -27.28
C ILE A 316 37.26 -48.11 -25.94
N TYR A 317 37.03 -47.08 -25.17
CA TYR A 317 37.65 -46.91 -23.86
C TYR A 317 37.36 -48.09 -22.93
N ARG A 318 36.15 -48.63 -22.97
CA ARG A 318 35.81 -49.82 -22.19
C ARG A 318 36.47 -51.09 -22.71
N ALA A 319 36.64 -51.23 -24.03
CA ALA A 319 37.29 -52.37 -24.64
C ALA A 319 38.81 -52.44 -24.33
N ILE A 320 39.48 -51.30 -24.22
CA ILE A 320 40.90 -51.21 -23.85
C ILE A 320 41.12 -51.30 -22.32
N GLY A 321 40.06 -51.50 -21.49
CA GLY A 321 40.19 -51.81 -20.08
C GLY A 321 39.86 -50.62 -19.13
N THR A 322 39.41 -49.48 -19.62
CA THR A 322 39.04 -48.34 -18.78
C THR A 322 37.90 -48.72 -17.82
N LYS A 323 38.05 -48.45 -16.53
CA LYS A 323 37.06 -48.77 -15.52
C LYS A 323 35.81 -47.87 -15.67
N LYS A 324 34.61 -48.41 -15.32
CA LYS A 324 33.37 -47.66 -15.34
C LYS A 324 33.47 -46.34 -14.56
N SER A 325 34.12 -46.39 -13.40
CA SER A 325 34.32 -45.23 -12.54
C SER A 325 35.07 -44.08 -13.21
N ASP A 326 36.05 -44.42 -14.09
CA ASP A 326 36.87 -43.39 -14.73
C ASP A 326 36.07 -42.71 -15.88
N ILE A 327 35.20 -43.47 -16.55
CA ILE A 327 34.25 -42.90 -17.49
C ILE A 327 33.26 -41.98 -16.81
N TYR A 328 32.73 -42.35 -15.64
CA TYR A 328 31.85 -41.46 -14.86
C TYR A 328 32.57 -40.18 -14.44
N LYS A 329 33.81 -40.26 -14.00
CA LYS A 329 34.62 -39.06 -13.62
C LYS A 329 34.85 -38.13 -14.80
N MET A 330 35.13 -38.68 -15.98
CA MET A 330 35.29 -37.89 -17.19
C MET A 330 34.05 -37.08 -17.53
N PHE A 331 32.89 -37.74 -17.58
CA PHE A 331 31.61 -37.08 -17.85
C PHE A 331 31.16 -36.13 -16.73
N TYR A 332 31.45 -36.51 -15.48
CA TYR A 332 31.19 -35.62 -14.33
C TYR A 332 31.97 -34.31 -14.46
N GLY A 333 33.27 -34.40 -14.82
CA GLY A 333 34.08 -33.22 -15.09
C GLY A 333 33.56 -32.36 -16.25
N GLU A 334 33.09 -33.02 -17.34
CA GLU A 334 32.46 -32.32 -18.47
C GLU A 334 31.18 -31.59 -18.08
N ILE A 335 30.28 -32.22 -17.29
CA ILE A 335 29.06 -31.62 -16.80
C ILE A 335 29.39 -30.41 -15.92
N ILE A 336 30.35 -30.54 -15.00
CA ILE A 336 30.76 -29.42 -14.13
C ILE A 336 31.32 -28.27 -14.96
N ALA A 337 32.19 -28.55 -15.94
CA ALA A 337 32.79 -27.51 -16.78
C ALA A 337 31.71 -26.74 -17.55
N ILE A 338 30.78 -27.44 -18.20
CA ILE A 338 29.65 -26.83 -18.95
C ILE A 338 28.76 -26.03 -17.99
N THR A 339 28.42 -26.60 -16.84
CA THR A 339 27.59 -25.92 -15.82
C THR A 339 28.29 -24.65 -15.35
N THR A 340 29.59 -24.69 -15.09
CA THR A 340 30.36 -23.52 -14.64
C THR A 340 30.31 -22.39 -15.67
N VAL A 341 30.63 -22.72 -16.94
CA VAL A 341 30.66 -21.72 -18.02
C VAL A 341 29.29 -21.13 -18.30
N ALA A 342 28.21 -21.93 -18.22
CA ALA A 342 26.85 -21.48 -18.52
C ALA A 342 26.21 -20.78 -17.31
N SER A 343 26.32 -21.34 -16.10
CA SER A 343 25.52 -20.91 -14.94
C SER A 343 26.13 -19.75 -14.17
N LEU A 344 27.46 -19.67 -14.03
CA LEU A 344 28.07 -18.56 -13.26
C LEU A 344 27.79 -17.19 -13.88
N PRO A 345 27.98 -16.96 -15.20
CA PRO A 345 27.63 -15.66 -15.79
C PRO A 345 26.14 -15.33 -15.62
N GLY A 346 25.26 -16.33 -15.74
CA GLY A 346 23.81 -16.16 -15.53
C GLY A 346 23.47 -15.73 -14.10
N ILE A 347 24.05 -16.38 -13.10
CA ILE A 347 23.85 -16.03 -11.68
C ILE A 347 24.39 -14.63 -11.39
N LEU A 348 25.56 -14.29 -11.91
CA LEU A 348 26.14 -12.95 -11.74
C LEU A 348 25.26 -11.87 -12.38
N PHE A 349 24.81 -12.11 -13.59
CA PHE A 349 23.89 -11.17 -14.28
C PHE A 349 22.58 -11.00 -13.53
N THR A 350 21.95 -12.10 -13.09
CA THR A 350 20.71 -12.05 -12.30
C THR A 350 20.90 -11.32 -10.99
N THR A 351 22.01 -11.58 -10.29
CA THR A 351 22.35 -10.88 -9.04
C THR A 351 22.53 -9.38 -9.26
N TYR A 352 23.21 -9.00 -10.33
CA TYR A 352 23.38 -7.60 -10.71
C TYR A 352 22.05 -6.94 -11.04
N ALA A 353 21.22 -7.59 -11.85
CA ALA A 353 19.89 -7.09 -12.24
C ALA A 353 18.97 -6.90 -11.01
N LEU A 354 18.95 -7.87 -10.09
CA LEU A 354 18.17 -7.77 -8.85
C LEU A 354 18.67 -6.63 -7.95
N LYS A 355 20.00 -6.44 -7.83
CA LYS A 355 20.54 -5.29 -7.09
C LYS A 355 20.17 -3.96 -7.72
N THR A 356 20.18 -3.88 -9.04
CA THR A 356 19.74 -2.67 -9.74
C THR A 356 18.25 -2.41 -9.55
N LEU A 357 17.41 -3.46 -9.56
CA LEU A 357 15.98 -3.31 -9.23
C LEU A 357 15.75 -2.83 -7.79
N GLN A 358 16.59 -3.22 -6.84
CA GLN A 358 16.50 -2.73 -5.45
C GLN A 358 16.73 -1.21 -5.32
N THR A 359 17.37 -0.56 -6.28
CA THR A 359 17.50 0.91 -6.26
C THR A 359 16.19 1.63 -6.57
N ILE A 360 15.18 0.92 -7.06
CA ILE A 360 13.85 1.44 -7.31
C ILE A 360 13.03 1.22 -6.03
N SER A 361 12.51 2.29 -5.43
CA SER A 361 11.84 2.26 -4.12
C SER A 361 10.71 1.24 -4.01
N TYR A 362 10.00 0.95 -5.10
CA TYR A 362 8.95 -0.07 -5.15
C TYR A 362 9.50 -1.49 -4.87
N PHE A 363 10.72 -1.79 -5.32
CA PHE A 363 11.33 -3.11 -5.21
C PHE A 363 12.29 -3.24 -4.03
N GLU A 364 12.70 -2.14 -3.40
CA GLU A 364 13.69 -2.09 -2.32
C GLU A 364 13.36 -3.06 -1.17
N LYS A 365 12.10 -3.11 -0.77
CA LYS A 365 11.62 -3.97 0.33
C LYS A 365 11.23 -5.39 -0.10
N ASN A 366 11.02 -5.61 -1.40
CA ASN A 366 10.47 -6.86 -1.93
C ASN A 366 11.54 -7.87 -2.38
N TYR A 367 12.72 -7.40 -2.75
CA TYR A 367 13.81 -8.25 -3.25
C TYR A 367 15.06 -8.11 -2.40
N LEU A 368 15.25 -9.02 -1.45
CA LEU A 368 16.46 -9.08 -0.64
C LEU A 368 17.47 -10.03 -1.29
N VAL A 369 18.55 -9.47 -1.88
CA VAL A 369 19.67 -10.25 -2.36
C VAL A 369 20.62 -10.51 -1.19
N ASN A 370 20.49 -11.68 -0.57
CA ASN A 370 21.37 -12.12 0.52
C ASN A 370 22.48 -13.02 -0.06
N PRO A 371 23.75 -12.91 0.40
CA PRO A 371 24.84 -13.83 0.03
C PRO A 371 24.47 -15.32 0.19
N PHE A 372 23.70 -15.66 1.22
CA PHE A 372 23.23 -17.03 1.44
C PHE A 372 22.35 -17.53 0.28
N THR A 373 21.44 -16.70 -0.25
CA THR A 373 20.59 -17.10 -1.38
C THR A 373 21.37 -17.32 -2.66
N ILE A 374 22.47 -16.56 -2.87
CA ILE A 374 23.36 -16.76 -4.02
C ILE A 374 24.10 -18.10 -3.90
N ILE A 375 24.66 -18.41 -2.74
CA ILE A 375 25.36 -19.68 -2.50
C ILE A 375 24.39 -20.87 -2.67
N LEU A 376 23.17 -20.74 -2.12
CA LEU A 376 22.13 -21.75 -2.22
C LEU A 376 21.71 -21.97 -3.70
N SER A 377 21.60 -20.90 -4.48
CA SER A 377 21.27 -20.97 -5.91
C SER A 377 22.36 -21.71 -6.69
N ILE A 378 23.64 -21.42 -6.43
CA ILE A 378 24.77 -22.13 -7.02
C ILE A 378 24.68 -23.62 -6.68
N PHE A 379 24.48 -23.95 -5.40
CA PHE A 379 24.38 -25.33 -4.95
C PHE A 379 23.24 -26.10 -5.65
N ILE A 380 22.05 -25.48 -5.75
CA ILE A 380 20.87 -26.06 -6.40
C ILE A 380 21.17 -26.30 -7.88
N VAL A 381 21.70 -25.32 -8.60
CA VAL A 381 21.98 -25.43 -10.05
C VAL A 381 23.00 -26.53 -10.34
N TYR A 382 24.11 -26.58 -9.58
CA TYR A 382 25.10 -27.62 -9.79
C TYR A 382 24.59 -29.02 -9.44
N SER A 383 23.86 -29.16 -8.32
CA SER A 383 23.28 -30.45 -7.92
C SER A 383 22.28 -30.94 -8.97
N PHE A 384 21.40 -30.03 -9.45
CA PHE A 384 20.42 -30.36 -10.48
C PHE A 384 21.09 -30.82 -11.78
N ASN A 385 22.04 -30.06 -12.30
CA ASN A 385 22.75 -30.41 -13.55
C ASN A 385 23.52 -31.71 -13.46
N ILE A 386 24.17 -31.98 -12.31
CA ILE A 386 24.88 -33.25 -12.09
C ILE A 386 23.88 -34.43 -12.11
N ILE A 387 22.79 -34.32 -11.38
CA ILE A 387 21.76 -35.39 -11.30
C ILE A 387 21.20 -35.65 -12.70
N VAL A 388 20.74 -34.60 -13.40
CA VAL A 388 20.12 -34.74 -14.73
C VAL A 388 21.12 -35.24 -15.74
N GLY A 389 22.36 -34.73 -15.72
CA GLY A 389 23.40 -35.09 -16.67
C GLY A 389 23.90 -36.54 -16.54
N LEU A 390 23.94 -37.07 -15.31
CA LEU A 390 24.37 -38.44 -15.06
C LEU A 390 23.34 -39.50 -15.47
N LEU A 391 22.05 -39.18 -15.50
CA LEU A 391 20.99 -40.16 -15.85
C LEU A 391 21.19 -40.85 -17.19
N PRO A 392 21.49 -40.16 -18.31
CA PRO A 392 21.76 -40.83 -19.60
C PRO A 392 23.00 -41.69 -19.56
N ILE A 393 24.06 -41.24 -18.85
CA ILE A 393 25.35 -41.91 -18.75
C ILE A 393 25.22 -43.26 -18.08
N ILE A 394 24.49 -43.33 -16.97
CA ILE A 394 24.27 -44.55 -16.20
C ILE A 394 23.70 -45.65 -17.13
N LYS A 395 22.74 -45.32 -17.97
CA LYS A 395 22.14 -46.25 -18.93
C LYS A 395 23.10 -46.72 -20.02
N ILE A 396 24.05 -45.89 -20.45
CA ILE A 396 25.02 -46.22 -21.50
C ILE A 396 26.17 -47.05 -20.93
N VAL A 397 26.79 -46.60 -19.82
CA VAL A 397 27.95 -47.23 -19.18
C VAL A 397 27.59 -48.58 -18.54
N SER A 398 26.33 -48.84 -18.19
CA SER A 398 25.89 -50.14 -17.65
C SER A 398 25.94 -51.28 -18.71
N LYS A 399 25.89 -50.94 -19.99
CA LYS A 399 25.93 -51.95 -21.08
C LYS A 399 27.35 -52.55 -21.24
N THR A 400 27.43 -53.78 -21.85
CA THR A 400 28.71 -54.40 -22.16
C THR A 400 29.40 -53.71 -23.33
N PRO A 401 30.75 -53.68 -23.40
CA PRO A 401 31.50 -53.09 -24.52
C PRO A 401 31.07 -53.67 -25.88
N ALA A 402 30.87 -54.96 -25.94
CA ALA A 402 30.40 -55.67 -27.17
C ALA A 402 29.00 -55.15 -27.62
N SER A 403 28.06 -54.94 -26.64
CA SER A 403 26.73 -54.43 -26.98
C SER A 403 26.70 -52.96 -27.38
N ILE A 404 27.70 -52.19 -26.92
CA ILE A 404 27.89 -50.79 -27.29
C ILE A 404 28.44 -50.67 -28.72
N LEU A 405 29.44 -51.46 -29.04
CA LEU A 405 30.14 -51.45 -30.35
C LEU A 405 29.31 -52.14 -31.47
N ALA A 406 28.49 -53.16 -31.11
CA ALA A 406 27.59 -53.86 -32.04
C ALA A 406 26.36 -53.04 -32.47
N ARG A 407 26.15 -51.86 -31.89
CA ARG A 407 25.03 -50.99 -32.25
C ARG A 407 25.31 -50.41 -33.65
N LYS A 408 24.58 -50.87 -34.64
CA LYS A 408 24.50 -50.21 -35.95
C LYS A 408 23.89 -48.83 -35.69
N ASP A 409 24.54 -47.80 -36.24
CA ASP A 409 24.01 -46.44 -36.19
C ASP A 409 22.58 -46.51 -36.74
N VAL A 410 21.64 -46.14 -35.91
CA VAL A 410 20.29 -45.84 -36.40
C VAL A 410 20.37 -44.37 -36.81
N ASP A 411 20.45 -44.17 -38.12
CA ASP A 411 20.32 -42.88 -38.78
C ASP A 411 19.06 -42.15 -38.34
#